data_921f54bc91cd15168ed37017f6bc25ea
#
_entry.id   921f54bc91cd15168ed37017f6bc25ea
#
_cell.length_a   1.000
_cell.length_b   1.000
_cell.length_c   1.000
_cell.angle_alpha   90.00
_cell.angle_beta   90.00
_cell.angle_gamma   90.00
#
_symmetry.space_group_name_H-M   'P 1'
#
loop_
_entity.id
_entity.type
_entity.pdbx_description
1 polymer ?
#
loop_
_entity_poly.entity_id
_entity_poly.type
_entity_poly.pdbx_seq_one_letter_code
_entity_poly.pdbx_strand_id
1 'polypeptide(L)'
;FFFPMGLGFALGGFTGLFALAAGSMLGTVAVQHNTWTVNSVTHMWGLTPGIRSSASNNYVWLGPLGEGNHHGDHHDYPRDYRNGFGISGWLLDPTRYAILTLRALGLVRGLNRASKHEEAEIIAQRKLEELGMFQPITREAAALREQLEKTAVVLKQEWVEALAHVEKLKKQSKLLQRAEAGRQEILRELELAQQAVAKRKEAFYRAVEQLRHHAEVYA
;
A
#
# COMPACT_ATOMS: atom_id res chain seq x y z
N PHE A 1 -33.00 -1.12 -8.47
CA PHE A 1 -34.16 -1.87 -7.96
C PHE A 1 -35.06 -2.31 -9.10
N PHE A 2 -35.57 -1.41 -9.95
CA PHE A 2 -36.59 -1.72 -10.98
C PHE A 2 -36.09 -2.64 -12.09
N PHE A 3 -34.79 -2.57 -12.46
CA PHE A 3 -34.23 -3.43 -13.50
C PHE A 3 -34.26 -4.92 -13.15
N PRO A 4 -33.77 -5.39 -11.98
CA PRO A 4 -33.90 -6.79 -11.58
C PRO A 4 -35.37 -7.26 -11.52
N MET A 5 -36.25 -6.43 -10.99
CA MET A 5 -37.69 -6.76 -10.92
C MET A 5 -38.32 -6.93 -12.28
N GLY A 6 -38.07 -6.02 -13.23
CA GLY A 6 -38.56 -6.10 -14.60
C GLY A 6 -38.02 -7.32 -15.35
N LEU A 7 -36.72 -7.62 -15.19
CA LEU A 7 -36.09 -8.82 -15.73
C LEU A 7 -36.73 -10.09 -15.14
N GLY A 8 -36.92 -10.12 -13.82
CA GLY A 8 -37.56 -11.24 -13.13
C GLY A 8 -38.97 -11.50 -13.63
N PHE A 9 -39.77 -10.44 -13.81
CA PHE A 9 -41.11 -10.57 -14.35
C PHE A 9 -41.10 -11.12 -15.77
N ALA A 10 -40.19 -10.63 -16.61
CA ALA A 10 -40.04 -11.10 -17.99
C ALA A 10 -39.66 -12.58 -18.11
N LEU A 11 -38.86 -13.08 -17.16
CA LEU A 11 -38.35 -14.46 -17.15
C LEU A 11 -39.28 -15.46 -16.44
N GLY A 12 -40.08 -15.04 -15.46
CA GLY A 12 -40.85 -15.95 -14.61
C GLY A 12 -42.11 -15.33 -14.00
N GLY A 13 -42.67 -14.27 -14.62
CA GLY A 13 -43.86 -13.59 -14.13
C GLY A 13 -43.71 -13.06 -12.71
N PHE A 14 -44.75 -13.13 -11.91
CA PHE A 14 -44.70 -12.63 -10.51
C PHE A 14 -43.70 -13.39 -9.64
N THR A 15 -43.55 -14.70 -9.85
CA THR A 15 -42.57 -15.49 -9.09
C THR A 15 -41.14 -15.00 -9.40
N GLY A 16 -40.79 -14.80 -10.66
CA GLY A 16 -39.51 -14.26 -11.06
C GLY A 16 -39.28 -12.85 -10.56
N LEU A 17 -40.30 -11.99 -10.58
CA LEU A 17 -40.25 -10.64 -10.05
C LEU A 17 -39.88 -10.65 -8.57
N PHE A 18 -40.61 -11.42 -7.74
CA PHE A 18 -40.35 -11.50 -6.31
C PHE A 18 -39.00 -12.15 -5.98
N ALA A 19 -38.58 -13.18 -6.71
CA ALA A 19 -37.28 -13.84 -6.52
C ALA A 19 -36.14 -12.88 -6.79
N LEU A 20 -36.14 -12.16 -7.93
CA LEU A 20 -35.06 -11.19 -8.22
C LEU A 20 -35.13 -9.94 -7.36
N ALA A 21 -36.31 -9.49 -6.93
CA ALA A 21 -36.44 -8.43 -5.95
C ALA A 21 -35.80 -8.81 -4.62
N ALA A 22 -36.15 -9.97 -4.07
CA ALA A 22 -35.57 -10.48 -2.80
C ALA A 22 -34.06 -10.69 -2.91
N GLY A 23 -33.58 -11.30 -4.00
CA GLY A 23 -32.16 -11.50 -4.26
C GLY A 23 -31.39 -10.17 -4.35
N SER A 24 -31.96 -9.16 -5.00
CA SER A 24 -31.37 -7.82 -5.10
C SER A 24 -31.31 -7.12 -3.75
N MET A 25 -32.34 -7.24 -2.91
CA MET A 25 -32.35 -6.72 -1.53
C MET A 25 -31.29 -7.37 -0.68
N LEU A 26 -31.23 -8.71 -0.69
CA LEU A 26 -30.22 -9.46 0.08
C LEU A 26 -28.80 -9.09 -0.40
N GLY A 27 -28.56 -9.01 -1.69
CA GLY A 27 -27.29 -8.60 -2.24
C GLY A 27 -26.89 -7.18 -1.81
N THR A 28 -27.84 -6.24 -1.86
CA THR A 28 -27.61 -4.85 -1.40
C THR A 28 -27.24 -4.81 0.09
N VAL A 29 -28.00 -5.52 0.92
CA VAL A 29 -27.73 -5.60 2.36
C VAL A 29 -26.37 -6.22 2.64
N ALA A 30 -25.99 -7.30 1.95
CA ALA A 30 -24.70 -7.93 2.07
C ALA A 30 -23.55 -6.97 1.70
N VAL A 31 -23.67 -6.24 0.58
CA VAL A 31 -22.67 -5.25 0.16
C VAL A 31 -22.55 -4.11 1.17
N GLN A 32 -23.68 -3.57 1.68
CA GLN A 32 -23.66 -2.50 2.68
C GLN A 32 -23.01 -2.97 3.99
N HIS A 33 -23.37 -4.15 4.50
CA HIS A 33 -22.75 -4.71 5.70
C HIS A 33 -21.24 -4.92 5.51
N ASN A 34 -20.83 -5.39 4.34
CA ASN A 34 -19.41 -5.50 4.03
C ASN A 34 -18.71 -4.13 4.06
N THR A 35 -19.27 -3.14 3.39
CA THR A 35 -18.70 -1.77 3.36
C THR A 35 -18.64 -1.17 4.77
N TRP A 36 -19.68 -1.33 5.58
CA TRP A 36 -19.66 -0.88 6.97
C TRP A 36 -18.63 -1.63 7.81
N THR A 37 -18.48 -2.94 7.63
CA THR A 37 -17.47 -3.75 8.32
C THR A 37 -16.07 -3.25 7.98
N VAL A 38 -15.77 -3.04 6.69
CA VAL A 38 -14.49 -2.47 6.27
C VAL A 38 -14.26 -1.12 6.94
N ASN A 39 -15.22 -0.19 6.87
CA ASN A 39 -15.08 1.17 7.41
C ASN A 39 -15.11 1.25 8.94
N SER A 40 -15.64 0.25 9.65
CA SER A 40 -15.69 0.24 11.11
C SER A 40 -14.58 -0.61 11.71
N VAL A 41 -14.50 -1.88 11.32
CA VAL A 41 -13.58 -2.86 11.93
C VAL A 41 -12.13 -2.48 11.66
N THR A 42 -11.80 -2.09 10.42
CA THR A 42 -10.41 -1.73 10.09
C THR A 42 -9.96 -0.41 10.71
N HIS A 43 -10.89 0.43 11.16
CA HIS A 43 -10.57 1.63 11.95
C HIS A 43 -10.48 1.38 13.46
N MET A 44 -10.95 0.21 13.92
CA MET A 44 -10.86 -0.18 15.34
C MET A 44 -9.76 -1.21 15.58
N TRP A 45 -9.57 -2.12 14.65
CA TRP A 45 -8.62 -3.23 14.75
C TRP A 45 -7.98 -3.53 13.40
N GLY A 46 -6.76 -4.03 13.45
CA GLY A 46 -6.06 -4.52 12.27
C GLY A 46 -4.68 -5.07 12.61
N LEU A 47 -4.12 -5.81 11.66
CA LEU A 47 -2.79 -6.43 11.79
C LEU A 47 -1.68 -5.40 11.61
N THR A 48 -1.89 -4.43 10.72
CA THR A 48 -0.91 -3.40 10.42
C THR A 48 -1.62 -2.05 10.34
N PRO A 49 -1.36 -1.13 11.28
CA PRO A 49 -1.96 0.20 11.26
C PRO A 49 -1.52 1.01 10.04
N GLY A 50 -2.33 1.96 9.62
CA GLY A 50 -1.95 3.00 8.66
C GLY A 50 -0.92 3.94 9.29
N ILE A 51 -0.08 4.54 8.47
CA ILE A 51 0.98 5.46 8.93
C ILE A 51 0.42 6.86 9.14
N ARG A 52 -0.51 7.26 8.29
CA ARG A 52 -1.11 8.61 8.28
C ARG A 52 -2.58 8.63 8.67
N SER A 53 -3.15 7.47 8.96
CA SER A 53 -4.56 7.30 9.27
C SER A 53 -4.79 6.31 10.41
N SER A 54 -6.00 6.32 10.99
CA SER A 54 -6.43 5.33 11.96
C SER A 54 -6.85 3.99 11.34
N ALA A 55 -6.91 3.91 10.01
CA ALA A 55 -7.27 2.68 9.32
C ALA A 55 -6.12 1.67 9.35
N SER A 56 -6.45 0.39 9.40
CA SER A 56 -5.48 -0.71 9.46
C SER A 56 -5.66 -1.66 8.29
N ASN A 57 -4.59 -2.38 7.95
CA ASN A 57 -4.62 -3.44 6.97
C ASN A 57 -4.90 -4.80 7.64
N ASN A 58 -5.73 -5.62 6.98
CA ASN A 58 -6.14 -6.94 7.45
C ASN A 58 -6.02 -7.96 6.32
N TYR A 59 -4.94 -8.72 6.27
CA TYR A 59 -4.59 -9.54 5.11
C TYR A 59 -5.38 -10.84 4.95
N VAL A 60 -6.16 -11.29 5.94
CA VAL A 60 -6.64 -12.67 5.98
C VAL A 60 -8.16 -12.84 5.90
N TRP A 61 -8.96 -12.10 6.64
CA TRP A 61 -10.37 -12.42 6.78
C TRP A 61 -11.36 -11.42 6.15
N LEU A 62 -10.88 -10.27 5.74
CA LEU A 62 -11.61 -9.36 4.85
C LEU A 62 -11.21 -9.55 3.36
N GLY A 63 -10.49 -10.64 3.09
CA GLY A 63 -9.86 -10.96 1.81
C GLY A 63 -10.79 -11.11 0.61
N PRO A 64 -11.93 -11.81 0.67
CA PRO A 64 -12.80 -12.03 -0.49
C PRO A 64 -13.37 -10.76 -1.09
N LEU A 65 -13.43 -9.68 -0.31
CA LEU A 65 -14.09 -8.43 -0.66
C LEU A 65 -13.11 -7.28 -0.89
N GLY A 66 -11.82 -7.53 -0.74
CA GLY A 66 -10.67 -6.80 -1.31
C GLY A 66 -10.28 -5.51 -0.63
N GLU A 67 -11.20 -4.65 -0.27
CA GLU A 67 -10.88 -3.30 0.23
C GLU A 67 -10.33 -3.32 1.65
N GLY A 68 -10.79 -4.21 2.50
CA GLY A 68 -10.36 -4.32 3.91
C GLY A 68 -8.92 -4.81 4.08
N ASN A 69 -8.37 -5.52 3.10
CA ASN A 69 -7.01 -6.03 3.16
C ASN A 69 -5.95 -4.93 3.26
N HIS A 70 -6.19 -3.82 2.58
CA HIS A 70 -5.24 -2.71 2.46
C HIS A 70 -5.89 -1.37 2.78
N HIS A 71 -6.85 -1.36 3.70
CA HIS A 71 -7.62 -0.16 4.02
C HIS A 71 -6.74 0.96 4.61
N GLY A 72 -5.74 0.60 5.41
CA GLY A 72 -4.72 1.53 5.90
C GLY A 72 -3.91 2.16 4.76
N ASP A 73 -3.46 1.36 3.78
CA ASP A 73 -2.74 1.85 2.61
C ASP A 73 -3.58 2.80 1.77
N HIS A 74 -4.84 2.43 1.55
CA HIS A 74 -5.80 3.25 0.83
C HIS A 74 -6.02 4.61 1.52
N HIS A 75 -6.16 4.63 2.84
CA HIS A 75 -6.30 5.88 3.59
C HIS A 75 -5.01 6.72 3.63
N ASP A 76 -3.84 6.07 3.63
CA ASP A 76 -2.57 6.78 3.55
C ASP A 76 -2.36 7.45 2.17
N TYR A 77 -2.88 6.83 1.09
CA TYR A 77 -2.79 7.34 -0.28
C TYR A 77 -4.10 7.19 -1.06
N PRO A 78 -5.15 7.93 -0.72
CA PRO A 78 -6.50 7.75 -1.28
C PRO A 78 -6.62 8.06 -2.77
N ARG A 79 -5.60 8.68 -3.37
CA ARG A 79 -5.56 8.96 -4.82
C ARG A 79 -4.79 7.92 -5.62
N ASP A 80 -4.16 6.94 -4.99
CA ASP A 80 -3.52 5.83 -5.71
C ASP A 80 -4.60 4.88 -6.22
N TYR A 81 -4.43 4.39 -7.46
CA TYR A 81 -5.39 3.42 -8.02
C TYR A 81 -5.27 2.03 -7.38
N ARG A 82 -4.23 1.80 -6.60
CA ARG A 82 -3.99 0.57 -5.83
C ARG A 82 -4.41 0.79 -4.39
N ASN A 83 -5.06 -0.20 -3.81
CA ASN A 83 -5.35 -0.15 -2.39
C ASN A 83 -4.15 -0.56 -1.54
N GLY A 84 -3.23 -1.39 -2.04
CA GLY A 84 -2.12 -1.91 -1.28
C GLY A 84 -0.74 -1.76 -1.92
N PHE A 85 0.29 -1.71 -1.07
CA PHE A 85 1.69 -1.62 -1.44
C PHE A 85 2.44 -2.94 -1.21
N GLY A 86 3.59 -3.10 -1.88
CA GLY A 86 4.43 -4.29 -1.75
C GLY A 86 3.84 -5.55 -2.40
N ILE A 87 4.33 -6.72 -1.96
CA ILE A 87 3.94 -8.02 -2.52
C ILE A 87 2.49 -8.36 -2.13
N SER A 88 2.07 -8.09 -0.90
CA SER A 88 0.70 -8.32 -0.44
C SER A 88 -0.30 -7.48 -1.25
N GLY A 89 -0.02 -6.20 -1.48
CA GLY A 89 -0.84 -5.33 -2.33
C GLY A 89 -0.87 -5.80 -3.78
N TRP A 90 0.19 -6.45 -4.27
CA TRP A 90 0.15 -7.06 -5.60
C TRP A 90 -0.74 -8.31 -5.65
N LEU A 91 -0.76 -9.14 -4.62
CA LEU A 91 -1.52 -10.40 -4.61
C LEU A 91 -2.98 -10.24 -4.20
N LEU A 92 -3.27 -9.34 -3.24
CA LEU A 92 -4.53 -9.29 -2.50
C LEU A 92 -5.33 -7.98 -2.73
N ASP A 93 -5.10 -7.30 -3.85
CA ASP A 93 -5.84 -6.09 -4.24
C ASP A 93 -6.68 -6.34 -5.51
N PRO A 94 -7.91 -6.89 -5.40
CA PRO A 94 -8.76 -7.15 -6.54
C PRO A 94 -9.22 -5.88 -7.25
N THR A 95 -9.37 -4.76 -6.52
CA THR A 95 -9.72 -3.45 -7.10
C THR A 95 -8.68 -2.98 -8.10
N ARG A 96 -7.41 -3.17 -7.79
CA ARG A 96 -6.31 -2.90 -8.72
C ARG A 96 -6.48 -3.67 -10.04
N TYR A 97 -6.78 -4.95 -9.97
CA TYR A 97 -6.96 -5.79 -11.18
C TYR A 97 -8.19 -5.38 -11.98
N ALA A 98 -9.29 -5.03 -11.32
CA ALA A 98 -10.48 -4.50 -11.98
C ALA A 98 -10.15 -3.20 -12.76
N ILE A 99 -9.45 -2.26 -12.12
CA ILE A 99 -9.03 -0.99 -12.74
C ILE A 99 -8.08 -1.24 -13.92
N LEU A 100 -7.11 -2.15 -13.79
CA LEU A 100 -6.19 -2.49 -14.88
C LEU A 100 -6.91 -3.16 -16.05
N THR A 101 -7.90 -3.99 -15.80
CA THR A 101 -8.77 -4.58 -16.84
C THR A 101 -9.56 -3.49 -17.57
N LEU A 102 -10.20 -2.59 -16.84
CA LEU A 102 -10.92 -1.45 -17.44
C LEU A 102 -9.98 -0.56 -18.26
N ARG A 103 -8.74 -0.36 -17.80
CA ARG A 103 -7.72 0.36 -18.57
C ARG A 103 -7.35 -0.36 -19.87
N ALA A 104 -7.16 -1.68 -19.82
CA ALA A 104 -6.87 -2.48 -21.00
C ALA A 104 -8.00 -2.41 -22.05
N LEU A 105 -9.26 -2.28 -21.58
CA LEU A 105 -10.44 -2.06 -22.41
C LEU A 105 -10.60 -0.60 -22.88
N GLY A 106 -9.69 0.32 -22.51
CA GLY A 106 -9.76 1.73 -22.89
C GLY A 106 -10.79 2.56 -22.13
N LEU A 107 -11.44 1.99 -21.11
CA LEU A 107 -12.50 2.63 -20.32
C LEU A 107 -11.95 3.53 -19.20
N VAL A 108 -10.68 3.35 -18.80
CA VAL A 108 -9.99 4.14 -17.77
C VAL A 108 -8.70 4.71 -18.32
N ARG A 109 -8.42 5.99 -18.03
CA ARG A 109 -7.19 6.70 -18.41
C ARG A 109 -6.62 7.44 -17.20
N GLY A 110 -5.30 7.72 -17.21
CA GLY A 110 -4.67 8.58 -16.21
C GLY A 110 -4.66 7.97 -14.80
N LEU A 111 -4.08 6.77 -14.64
CA LEU A 111 -3.95 6.14 -13.33
C LEU A 111 -3.02 6.96 -12.43
N ASN A 112 -3.54 7.46 -11.32
CA ASN A 112 -2.73 8.06 -10.27
C ASN A 112 -1.96 6.96 -9.51
N ARG A 113 -0.74 7.27 -9.15
CA ARG A 113 0.13 6.35 -8.43
C ARG A 113 1.02 7.12 -7.47
N ALA A 114 1.13 6.64 -6.23
CA ALA A 114 2.13 7.13 -5.29
C ALA A 114 3.54 6.99 -5.90
N SER A 115 4.40 7.92 -5.57
CA SER A 115 5.79 7.90 -6.02
C SER A 115 6.55 6.76 -5.33
N LYS A 116 7.69 6.36 -5.89
CA LYS A 116 8.49 5.27 -5.31
C LYS A 116 9.07 5.64 -3.94
N HIS A 117 9.34 6.91 -3.69
CA HIS A 117 9.82 7.33 -2.37
C HIS A 117 8.71 7.28 -1.32
N GLU A 118 7.47 7.65 -1.67
CA GLU A 118 6.31 7.51 -0.78
C GLU A 118 6.00 6.04 -0.47
N GLU A 119 6.05 5.15 -1.47
CA GLU A 119 5.92 3.69 -1.24
C GLU A 119 7.02 3.17 -0.30
N ALA A 120 8.27 3.60 -0.50
CA ALA A 120 9.40 3.19 0.33
C ALA A 120 9.26 3.69 1.78
N GLU A 121 8.76 4.90 1.96
CA GLU A 121 8.50 5.48 3.28
C GLU A 121 7.52 4.61 4.08
N ILE A 122 6.39 4.22 3.48
CA ILE A 122 5.39 3.35 4.12
C ILE A 122 5.98 1.99 4.46
N ILE A 123 6.64 1.34 3.50
CA ILE A 123 7.20 0.00 3.71
C ILE A 123 8.26 0.04 4.83
N ALA A 124 9.11 1.06 4.83
CA ALA A 124 10.14 1.21 5.83
C ALA A 124 9.55 1.50 7.23
N GLN A 125 8.57 2.39 7.30
CA GLN A 125 7.91 2.72 8.56
C GLN A 125 7.22 1.51 9.18
N ARG A 126 6.48 0.74 8.39
CA ARG A 126 5.82 -0.49 8.89
C ARG A 126 6.81 -1.49 9.45
N LYS A 127 7.93 -1.69 8.76
CA LYS A 127 8.96 -2.60 9.28
C LYS A 127 9.52 -2.16 10.63
N LEU A 128 9.67 -0.86 10.85
CA LEU A 128 10.10 -0.33 12.14
C LEU A 128 9.01 -0.50 13.22
N GLU A 129 7.75 -0.30 12.88
CA GLU A 129 6.61 -0.49 13.80
C GLU A 129 6.41 -1.95 14.17
N GLU A 130 6.52 -2.89 13.22
CA GLU A 130 6.50 -4.33 13.49
C GLU A 130 7.55 -4.73 14.52
N LEU A 131 8.76 -4.18 14.40
CA LEU A 131 9.85 -4.44 15.36
C LEU A 131 9.65 -3.71 16.70
N GLY A 132 8.97 -2.56 16.69
CA GLY A 132 8.64 -1.79 17.88
C GLY A 132 7.74 -2.53 18.87
N MET A 133 7.03 -3.55 18.44
CA MET A 133 6.16 -4.37 19.31
C MET A 133 6.92 -5.34 20.22
N PHE A 134 8.20 -5.65 19.94
CA PHE A 134 9.02 -6.52 20.78
C PHE A 134 9.57 -5.75 21.98
N GLN A 135 9.29 -6.24 23.20
CA GLN A 135 9.75 -5.62 24.45
C GLN A 135 11.03 -6.30 24.94
N PRO A 136 12.13 -5.56 25.13
CA PRO A 136 13.37 -6.14 25.62
C PRO A 136 13.27 -6.51 27.11
N ILE A 137 13.84 -7.65 27.50
CA ILE A 137 13.79 -8.19 28.88
C ILE A 137 14.80 -7.49 29.80
N THR A 138 15.95 -7.04 29.26
CA THR A 138 17.01 -6.42 30.06
C THR A 138 17.24 -4.95 29.71
N ARG A 139 17.84 -4.18 30.65
CA ARG A 139 18.19 -2.77 30.39
C ARG A 139 19.24 -2.60 29.31
N GLU A 140 20.20 -3.53 29.21
CA GLU A 140 21.25 -3.50 28.19
C GLU A 140 20.66 -3.77 26.82
N ALA A 141 19.75 -4.77 26.71
CA ALA A 141 19.00 -5.04 25.50
C ALA A 141 18.12 -3.84 25.07
N ALA A 142 17.52 -3.14 26.04
CA ALA A 142 16.73 -1.93 25.74
C ALA A 142 17.61 -0.80 25.18
N ALA A 143 18.78 -0.56 25.75
CA ALA A 143 19.71 0.47 25.28
C ALA A 143 20.24 0.18 23.86
N LEU A 144 20.62 -1.08 23.59
CA LEU A 144 21.08 -1.50 22.27
C LEU A 144 19.95 -1.38 21.23
N ARG A 145 18.74 -1.79 21.59
CA ARG A 145 17.56 -1.64 20.76
C ARG A 145 17.32 -0.17 20.39
N GLU A 146 17.33 0.73 21.38
CA GLU A 146 17.13 2.17 21.13
C GLU A 146 18.20 2.73 20.17
N GLN A 147 19.45 2.30 20.30
CA GLN A 147 20.51 2.69 19.38
C GLN A 147 20.28 2.18 17.95
N LEU A 148 19.88 0.92 17.80
CA LEU A 148 19.57 0.31 16.51
C LEU A 148 18.34 0.96 15.85
N GLU A 149 17.30 1.27 16.63
CA GLU A 149 16.10 1.98 16.14
C GLU A 149 16.47 3.38 15.61
N LYS A 150 17.25 4.15 16.35
CA LYS A 150 17.76 5.46 15.91
C LYS A 150 18.54 5.34 14.59
N THR A 151 19.42 4.36 14.50
CA THR A 151 20.19 4.10 13.27
C THR A 151 19.28 3.74 12.10
N ALA A 152 18.30 2.86 12.31
CA ALA A 152 17.37 2.46 11.28
C ALA A 152 16.48 3.62 10.80
N VAL A 153 16.05 4.51 11.70
CA VAL A 153 15.29 5.72 11.36
C VAL A 153 16.11 6.66 10.48
N VAL A 154 17.38 6.89 10.80
CA VAL A 154 18.27 7.71 9.97
C VAL A 154 18.48 7.10 8.59
N LEU A 155 18.76 5.80 8.51
CA LEU A 155 18.95 5.10 7.25
C LEU A 155 17.68 5.06 6.40
N LYS A 156 16.49 4.96 7.02
CA LYS A 156 15.20 5.11 6.35
C LYS A 156 15.11 6.48 5.69
N GLN A 157 15.39 7.55 6.43
CA GLN A 157 15.31 8.92 5.93
C GLN A 157 16.25 9.13 4.74
N GLU A 158 17.51 8.69 4.87
CA GLU A 158 18.48 8.79 3.79
C GLU A 158 18.06 8.04 2.53
N TRP A 159 17.46 6.87 2.68
CA TRP A 159 16.95 6.08 1.54
C TRP A 159 15.79 6.79 0.84
N VAL A 160 14.80 7.30 1.60
CA VAL A 160 13.65 8.03 1.07
C VAL A 160 14.09 9.30 0.32
N GLU A 161 15.00 10.08 0.90
CA GLU A 161 15.56 11.28 0.27
C GLU A 161 16.31 10.96 -1.04
N ALA A 162 17.09 9.87 -1.05
CA ALA A 162 17.78 9.43 -2.26
C ALA A 162 16.81 9.04 -3.37
N LEU A 163 15.68 8.39 -3.04
CA LEU A 163 14.62 8.09 -4.01
C LEU A 163 13.96 9.36 -4.56
N ALA A 164 13.67 10.33 -3.70
CA ALA A 164 13.12 11.61 -4.11
C ALA A 164 14.08 12.37 -5.07
N HIS A 165 15.38 12.31 -4.79
CA HIS A 165 16.40 12.87 -5.68
C HIS A 165 16.41 12.19 -7.06
N VAL A 166 16.37 10.86 -7.12
CA VAL A 166 16.27 10.11 -8.38
C VAL A 166 15.01 10.51 -9.18
N GLU A 167 13.87 10.70 -8.52
CA GLU A 167 12.66 11.14 -9.21
C GLU A 167 12.77 12.54 -9.78
N LYS A 168 13.43 13.46 -9.04
CA LYS A 168 13.72 14.82 -9.52
C LYS A 168 14.59 14.79 -10.77
N LEU A 169 15.69 14.02 -10.76
CA LEU A 169 16.59 13.88 -11.91
C LEU A 169 15.89 13.29 -13.14
N LYS A 170 15.00 12.29 -12.93
CA LYS A 170 14.19 11.74 -14.01
C LYS A 170 13.27 12.77 -14.66
N LYS A 171 12.66 13.65 -13.86
CA LYS A 171 11.83 14.74 -14.38
C LYS A 171 12.67 15.73 -15.18
N GLN A 172 13.85 16.12 -14.68
CA GLN A 172 14.77 17.01 -15.37
C GLN A 172 15.29 16.41 -16.69
N SER A 173 15.69 15.13 -16.70
CA SER A 173 16.12 14.42 -17.91
C SER A 173 15.05 14.40 -19.01
N LYS A 174 13.77 14.27 -18.63
CA LYS A 174 12.65 14.36 -19.59
C LYS A 174 12.48 15.75 -20.19
N LEU A 175 12.68 16.81 -19.39
CA LEU A 175 12.58 18.19 -19.86
C LEU A 175 13.71 18.56 -20.82
N LEU A 176 14.90 17.98 -20.63
CA LEU A 176 16.10 18.21 -21.42
C LEU A 176 16.24 17.30 -22.67
N GLN A 177 15.18 16.60 -23.05
CA GLN A 177 15.21 15.70 -24.22
C GLN A 177 15.62 16.39 -25.54
N ARG A 178 15.59 17.74 -25.59
CA ARG A 178 15.96 18.56 -26.77
C ARG A 178 17.37 19.16 -26.74
N ALA A 179 18.10 19.03 -25.62
CA ALA A 179 19.44 19.57 -25.43
C ALA A 179 20.44 18.45 -25.10
N GLU A 180 21.19 17.98 -26.12
CA GLU A 180 22.04 16.79 -26.01
C GLU A 180 23.13 16.88 -24.93
N ALA A 181 23.84 18.02 -24.83
CA ALA A 181 24.98 18.18 -23.91
C ALA A 181 24.55 18.11 -22.42
N GLY A 182 23.49 18.80 -22.02
CA GLY A 182 22.99 18.79 -20.64
C GLY A 182 22.32 17.47 -20.25
N ARG A 183 21.84 16.70 -21.23
CA ARG A 183 21.21 15.40 -21.00
C ARG A 183 22.23 14.35 -20.57
N GLN A 184 23.42 14.31 -21.14
CA GLN A 184 24.42 13.30 -20.76
C GLN A 184 24.94 13.51 -19.34
N GLU A 185 25.09 14.73 -18.87
CA GLU A 185 25.45 15.02 -17.49
C GLU A 185 24.38 14.53 -16.51
N ILE A 186 23.11 14.85 -16.76
CA ILE A 186 22.00 14.39 -15.92
C ILE A 186 21.85 12.86 -15.96
N LEU A 187 22.11 12.19 -17.06
CA LEU A 187 22.08 10.74 -17.11
C LEU A 187 23.18 10.09 -16.26
N ARG A 188 24.38 10.67 -16.22
CA ARG A 188 25.44 10.23 -15.31
C ARG A 188 25.06 10.44 -13.84
N GLU A 189 24.56 11.63 -13.53
CA GLU A 189 24.08 11.93 -12.18
C GLU A 189 22.94 11.00 -11.75
N LEU A 190 22.02 10.68 -12.66
CA LEU A 190 20.94 9.74 -12.42
C LEU A 190 21.46 8.32 -12.12
N GLU A 191 22.46 7.85 -12.83
CA GLU A 191 23.08 6.54 -12.59
C GLU A 191 23.74 6.48 -11.21
N LEU A 192 24.53 7.49 -10.83
CA LEU A 192 25.12 7.60 -9.50
C LEU A 192 24.07 7.67 -8.39
N ALA A 193 23.01 8.44 -8.60
CA ALA A 193 21.92 8.55 -7.65
C ALA A 193 21.16 7.21 -7.49
N GLN A 194 20.98 6.42 -8.56
CA GLN A 194 20.39 5.09 -8.50
C GLN A 194 21.25 4.09 -7.71
N GLN A 195 22.58 4.15 -7.89
CA GLN A 195 23.52 3.33 -7.09
C GLN A 195 23.47 3.74 -5.62
N ALA A 196 23.40 5.03 -5.31
CA ALA A 196 23.24 5.51 -3.96
C ALA A 196 21.93 5.05 -3.30
N VAL A 197 20.81 5.02 -4.05
CA VAL A 197 19.54 4.44 -3.57
C VAL A 197 19.69 2.97 -3.23
N ALA A 198 20.31 2.17 -4.10
CA ALA A 198 20.51 0.74 -3.85
C ALA A 198 21.32 0.50 -2.57
N LYS A 199 22.42 1.22 -2.41
CA LYS A 199 23.29 1.13 -1.21
C LYS A 199 22.58 1.53 0.08
N ARG A 200 21.83 2.63 0.06
CA ARG A 200 21.08 3.11 1.25
C ARG A 200 19.93 2.17 1.61
N LYS A 201 19.22 1.65 0.61
CA LYS A 201 18.19 0.63 0.81
C LYS A 201 18.78 -0.60 1.51
N GLU A 202 19.89 -1.12 1.00
CA GLU A 202 20.56 -2.28 1.60
C GLU A 202 21.02 -2.00 3.04
N ALA A 203 21.57 -0.82 3.32
CA ALA A 203 21.97 -0.42 4.66
C ALA A 203 20.77 -0.38 5.62
N PHE A 204 19.63 0.18 5.19
CA PHE A 204 18.39 0.18 5.97
C PHE A 204 17.92 -1.24 6.28
N TYR A 205 17.86 -2.14 5.29
CA TYR A 205 17.40 -3.51 5.52
C TYR A 205 18.36 -4.31 6.41
N ARG A 206 19.66 -4.07 6.33
CA ARG A 206 20.64 -4.66 7.28
C ARG A 206 20.39 -4.18 8.71
N ALA A 207 20.12 -2.90 8.93
CA ALA A 207 19.79 -2.37 10.25
C ALA A 207 18.48 -2.95 10.80
N VAL A 208 17.45 -3.11 9.96
CA VAL A 208 16.18 -3.78 10.30
C VAL A 208 16.43 -5.25 10.69
N GLU A 209 17.29 -5.96 9.97
CA GLU A 209 17.62 -7.34 10.27
C GLU A 209 18.39 -7.50 11.58
N GLN A 210 19.29 -6.57 11.89
CA GLN A 210 19.95 -6.50 13.19
C GLN A 210 18.97 -6.26 14.33
N LEU A 211 17.99 -5.36 14.14
CA LEU A 211 16.90 -5.15 15.10
C LEU A 211 16.07 -6.42 15.32
N ARG A 212 15.73 -7.12 14.23
CA ARG A 212 14.97 -8.38 14.32
C ARG A 212 15.73 -9.44 15.08
N HIS A 213 16.99 -9.66 14.73
CA HIS A 213 17.83 -10.62 15.43
C HIS A 213 17.99 -10.28 16.92
N HIS A 214 18.16 -8.99 17.24
CA HIS A 214 18.19 -8.53 18.62
C HIS A 214 16.85 -8.82 19.34
N ALA A 215 15.73 -8.56 18.69
CA ALA A 215 14.41 -8.86 19.26
C ALA A 215 14.25 -10.36 19.54
N GLU A 216 14.66 -11.25 18.59
CA GLU A 216 14.58 -12.71 18.75
C GLU A 216 15.47 -13.25 19.88
N VAL A 217 16.62 -12.61 20.14
CA VAL A 217 17.57 -13.05 21.17
C VAL A 217 17.20 -12.54 22.57
N TYR A 218 16.60 -11.37 22.68
CA TYR A 218 16.42 -10.66 23.96
C TYR A 218 14.94 -10.37 24.30
N ALA A 219 13.97 -10.86 23.51
CA ALA A 219 12.54 -10.84 23.82
C ALA A 219 12.10 -12.18 24.40
#